data_4d7e6741fbfd2703b45662c0c6b64392
#
_entry.id   4d7e6741fbfd2703b45662c0c6b64392
#
_cell.length_a   1.000
_cell.length_b   1.000
_cell.length_c   1.000
_cell.angle_alpha   90.00
_cell.angle_beta   90.00
_cell.angle_gamma   90.00
#
_symmetry.space_group_name_H-M   'P 1'
#
loop_
_entity.id
_entity.type
_entity.pdbx_description
1 polymer ?
#
loop_
_entity_poly.entity_id
_entity_poly.type
_entity_poly.pdbx_seq_one_letter_code
_entity_poly.pdbx_strand_id
1 'polypeptide(L)'
;MALVICVGAMAAFSSCNKEKDTLVCGVTIFENMNEVDENGNWTGFESEFAMEVGKLIDMEVKFQEIDWTQKYSELNSGKIDCIWNGFTANSSDDGIERKDLVDFSYTYMLNQQCVVVKAENLEQYQSEADLVGKTAAVEGGSAGAAYAKDAVGEGGKLVEFPAQNNAFLEVKSGASNFAVVDILLAKNICGNGDFKDLVIVEKIELSAEYYAVGFKKGSDLTAKVNGAIKTLDENGKLLELAKKYGLENSLKVSYE
;
A
#
# COMPACT_ATOMS: atom_id res chain seq x y z
N MET A 1 -38.05 -24.02 -67.30
CA MET A 1 -38.13 -23.74 -65.87
C MET A 1 -36.69 -23.57 -65.36
N ALA A 2 -36.28 -22.32 -65.14
CA ALA A 2 -34.94 -22.02 -64.65
C ALA A 2 -35.06 -21.72 -63.14
N LEU A 3 -34.36 -22.48 -62.32
CA LEU A 3 -34.32 -22.36 -60.87
C LEU A 3 -33.19 -21.36 -60.49
N VAL A 4 -33.56 -20.19 -59.97
CA VAL A 4 -32.66 -19.18 -59.47
C VAL A 4 -32.40 -19.52 -58.00
N ILE A 5 -31.17 -19.92 -57.67
CA ILE A 5 -30.70 -20.11 -56.27
C ILE A 5 -30.14 -18.79 -55.80
N CYS A 6 -30.83 -18.09 -54.91
CA CYS A 6 -30.29 -16.95 -54.17
C CYS A 6 -29.43 -17.46 -53.03
N VAL A 7 -28.10 -17.28 -53.13
CA VAL A 7 -27.15 -17.48 -52.03
C VAL A 7 -27.13 -16.19 -51.19
N GLY A 8 -27.77 -16.24 -50.05
CA GLY A 8 -27.69 -15.16 -49.05
C GLY A 8 -26.36 -15.25 -48.30
N ALA A 9 -25.48 -14.28 -48.49
CA ALA A 9 -24.27 -14.12 -47.70
C ALA A 9 -24.66 -13.57 -46.31
N MET A 10 -24.65 -14.42 -45.27
CA MET A 10 -24.67 -13.98 -43.88
C MET A 10 -23.30 -13.42 -43.56
N ALA A 11 -23.19 -12.10 -43.44
CA ALA A 11 -22.05 -11.44 -42.84
C ALA A 11 -22.12 -11.70 -41.33
N ALA A 12 -21.32 -12.62 -40.80
CA ALA A 12 -21.10 -12.79 -39.39
C ALA A 12 -20.28 -11.60 -38.90
N PHE A 13 -20.95 -10.65 -38.21
CA PHE A 13 -20.28 -9.66 -37.39
C PHE A 13 -19.71 -10.40 -36.18
N SER A 14 -18.43 -10.82 -36.30
CA SER A 14 -17.64 -11.27 -35.18
C SER A 14 -17.34 -10.02 -34.34
N SER A 15 -18.12 -9.77 -33.28
CA SER A 15 -17.77 -8.82 -32.24
C SER A 15 -16.57 -9.42 -31.52
N CYS A 16 -15.36 -8.99 -31.89
CA CYS A 16 -14.19 -9.19 -31.06
C CYS A 16 -14.38 -8.37 -29.79
N ASN A 17 -14.99 -8.96 -28.76
CA ASN A 17 -14.74 -8.52 -27.40
C ASN A 17 -13.28 -8.82 -27.13
N LYS A 18 -12.41 -7.82 -27.29
CA LYS A 18 -11.04 -7.88 -26.82
C LYS A 18 -11.16 -7.97 -25.29
N GLU A 19 -10.78 -9.12 -24.71
CA GLU A 19 -10.60 -9.20 -23.26
C GLU A 19 -9.67 -8.06 -22.87
N LYS A 20 -10.06 -7.27 -21.86
CA LYS A 20 -9.19 -6.21 -21.33
C LYS A 20 -7.97 -6.86 -20.67
N ASP A 21 -6.80 -6.30 -20.93
CA ASP A 21 -5.61 -6.67 -20.18
C ASP A 21 -5.86 -6.42 -18.69
N THR A 22 -5.29 -7.24 -17.83
CA THR A 22 -5.48 -7.13 -16.37
C THR A 22 -4.24 -6.48 -15.75
N LEU A 23 -4.47 -5.58 -14.79
CA LEU A 23 -3.45 -5.02 -13.89
C LEU A 23 -3.64 -5.66 -12.52
N VAL A 24 -2.73 -6.55 -12.13
CA VAL A 24 -2.75 -7.23 -10.83
C VAL A 24 -1.93 -6.44 -9.82
N CYS A 25 -2.61 -5.85 -8.83
CA CYS A 25 -2.00 -5.07 -7.75
C CYS A 25 -1.76 -5.96 -6.53
N GLY A 26 -0.52 -6.08 -6.08
CA GLY A 26 -0.17 -6.74 -4.83
C GLY A 26 -0.42 -5.82 -3.64
N VAL A 27 -1.21 -6.29 -2.67
CA VAL A 27 -1.68 -5.51 -1.51
C VAL A 27 -1.64 -6.33 -0.23
N THR A 28 -1.61 -5.66 0.92
CA THR A 28 -2.03 -6.17 2.23
C THR A 28 -3.26 -5.40 2.70
N ILE A 29 -3.97 -5.91 3.70
CA ILE A 29 -5.11 -5.16 4.28
C ILE A 29 -4.57 -3.96 5.06
N PHE A 30 -4.95 -2.78 4.60
CA PHE A 30 -4.57 -1.49 5.15
C PHE A 30 -5.82 -0.59 5.20
N GLU A 31 -6.37 -0.37 6.38
CA GLU A 31 -7.62 0.37 6.59
C GLU A 31 -7.59 1.77 5.95
N ASN A 32 -8.67 2.15 5.28
CA ASN A 32 -8.83 3.36 4.45
C ASN A 32 -7.93 3.45 3.19
N MET A 33 -6.99 2.51 3.00
CA MET A 33 -6.12 2.47 1.81
C MET A 33 -6.49 1.31 0.87
N ASN A 34 -6.34 0.07 1.37
CA ASN A 34 -6.69 -1.17 0.67
C ASN A 34 -7.46 -2.07 1.64
N GLU A 35 -8.74 -2.14 1.52
CA GLU A 35 -9.61 -2.93 2.40
C GLU A 35 -10.74 -3.57 1.62
N VAL A 36 -11.45 -4.49 2.26
CA VAL A 36 -12.58 -5.20 1.66
C VAL A 36 -13.84 -4.85 2.43
N ASP A 37 -14.87 -4.40 1.73
CA ASP A 37 -16.17 -4.06 2.32
C ASP A 37 -16.96 -5.31 2.74
N GLU A 38 -18.11 -5.11 3.39
CA GLU A 38 -19.01 -6.18 3.84
C GLU A 38 -19.52 -7.07 2.71
N ASN A 39 -19.49 -6.61 1.46
CA ASN A 39 -19.93 -7.34 0.28
C ASN A 39 -18.78 -8.07 -0.44
N GLY A 40 -17.56 -7.96 0.07
CA GLY A 40 -16.36 -8.56 -0.52
C GLY A 40 -15.72 -7.74 -1.65
N ASN A 41 -16.08 -6.45 -1.79
CA ASN A 41 -15.48 -5.57 -2.79
C ASN A 41 -14.29 -4.81 -2.20
N TRP A 42 -13.24 -4.66 -3.00
CA TRP A 42 -12.12 -3.80 -2.64
C TRP A 42 -12.54 -2.34 -2.58
N THR A 43 -12.15 -1.65 -1.53
CA THR A 43 -12.40 -0.23 -1.25
C THR A 43 -11.19 0.39 -0.56
N GLY A 44 -11.25 1.67 -0.21
CA GLY A 44 -10.12 2.42 0.29
C GLY A 44 -9.50 3.29 -0.79
N PHE A 45 -8.70 4.28 -0.36
CA PHE A 45 -8.12 5.29 -1.25
C PHE A 45 -7.32 4.66 -2.39
N GLU A 46 -6.37 3.79 -2.08
CA GLU A 46 -5.49 3.19 -3.10
C GLU A 46 -6.22 2.18 -3.98
N SER A 47 -7.17 1.42 -3.42
CA SER A 47 -7.98 0.50 -4.22
C SER A 47 -8.82 1.25 -5.25
N GLU A 48 -9.51 2.31 -4.85
CA GLU A 48 -10.31 3.12 -5.77
C GLU A 48 -9.42 3.92 -6.74
N PHE A 49 -8.27 4.42 -6.27
CA PHE A 49 -7.29 5.08 -7.12
C PHE A 49 -6.78 4.13 -8.22
N ALA A 50 -6.40 2.89 -7.87
CA ALA A 50 -5.99 1.89 -8.85
C ALA A 50 -7.09 1.60 -9.87
N MET A 51 -8.35 1.48 -9.44
CA MET A 51 -9.49 1.29 -10.34
C MET A 51 -9.68 2.46 -11.31
N GLU A 52 -9.53 3.73 -10.85
CA GLU A 52 -9.58 4.90 -11.73
C GLU A 52 -8.42 4.93 -12.73
N VAL A 53 -7.21 4.55 -12.29
CA VAL A 53 -6.06 4.39 -13.20
C VAL A 53 -6.35 3.31 -14.24
N GLY A 54 -6.86 2.14 -13.84
CA GLY A 54 -7.21 1.06 -14.74
C GLY A 54 -8.17 1.48 -15.85
N LYS A 55 -9.17 2.32 -15.53
CA LYS A 55 -10.09 2.91 -16.52
C LYS A 55 -9.37 3.75 -17.56
N LEU A 56 -8.36 4.55 -17.14
CA LEU A 56 -7.62 5.44 -18.04
C LEU A 56 -6.63 4.70 -18.94
N ILE A 57 -6.08 3.58 -18.48
CA ILE A 57 -5.13 2.77 -19.26
C ILE A 57 -5.77 1.58 -19.96
N ASP A 58 -7.12 1.47 -19.92
CA ASP A 58 -7.95 0.38 -20.50
C ASP A 58 -7.57 -1.02 -20.01
N MET A 59 -7.29 -1.15 -18.70
CA MET A 59 -7.00 -2.41 -18.02
C MET A 59 -8.05 -2.71 -16.93
N GLU A 60 -8.35 -3.99 -16.70
CA GLU A 60 -9.12 -4.44 -15.54
C GLU A 60 -8.18 -4.54 -14.33
N VAL A 61 -8.54 -3.90 -13.22
CA VAL A 61 -7.74 -3.97 -11.99
C VAL A 61 -8.19 -5.16 -11.15
N LYS A 62 -7.21 -5.97 -10.72
CA LYS A 62 -7.38 -7.04 -9.75
C LYS A 62 -6.44 -6.85 -8.59
N PHE A 63 -6.92 -7.11 -7.39
CA PHE A 63 -6.11 -7.06 -6.19
C PHE A 63 -5.77 -8.48 -5.75
N GLN A 64 -4.50 -8.70 -5.44
CA GLN A 64 -4.00 -9.93 -4.86
C GLN A 64 -3.40 -9.63 -3.49
N GLU A 65 -4.00 -10.19 -2.46
CA GLU A 65 -3.40 -10.13 -1.13
C GLU A 65 -2.11 -10.96 -1.12
N ILE A 66 -1.03 -10.35 -0.62
CA ILE A 66 0.31 -10.94 -0.55
C ILE A 66 0.85 -10.90 0.88
N ASP A 67 1.82 -11.73 1.18
CA ASP A 67 2.73 -11.52 2.29
C ASP A 67 3.72 -10.42 1.89
N TRP A 68 3.80 -9.34 2.67
CA TRP A 68 4.64 -8.18 2.33
C TRP A 68 6.12 -8.53 2.18
N THR A 69 6.60 -9.56 2.90
CA THR A 69 7.96 -10.08 2.74
C THR A 69 8.22 -10.65 1.35
N GLN A 70 7.16 -11.07 0.64
CA GLN A 70 7.23 -11.69 -0.68
C GLN A 70 7.00 -10.70 -1.85
N LYS A 71 6.78 -9.41 -1.57
CA LYS A 71 6.43 -8.40 -2.57
C LYS A 71 7.31 -8.42 -3.83
N TYR A 72 8.64 -8.51 -3.65
CA TYR A 72 9.56 -8.56 -4.78
C TYR A 72 9.55 -9.91 -5.51
N SER A 73 9.38 -11.01 -4.79
CA SER A 73 9.26 -12.36 -5.38
C SER A 73 7.99 -12.46 -6.24
N GLU A 74 6.85 -12.00 -5.71
CA GLU A 74 5.58 -11.96 -6.43
C GLU A 74 5.65 -11.07 -7.68
N LEU A 75 6.27 -9.88 -7.55
CA LEU A 75 6.48 -8.95 -8.66
C LEU A 75 7.42 -9.53 -9.74
N ASN A 76 8.56 -10.08 -9.34
CA ASN A 76 9.56 -10.60 -10.27
C ASN A 76 9.08 -11.86 -11.00
N SER A 77 8.26 -12.68 -10.37
CA SER A 77 7.65 -13.87 -10.97
C SER A 77 6.49 -13.55 -11.91
N GLY A 78 5.96 -12.32 -11.88
CA GLY A 78 4.81 -11.90 -12.67
C GLY A 78 3.47 -12.37 -12.11
N LYS A 79 3.40 -12.76 -10.83
CA LYS A 79 2.13 -13.04 -10.17
C LYS A 79 1.35 -11.77 -9.87
N ILE A 80 2.07 -10.67 -9.62
CA ILE A 80 1.54 -9.32 -9.55
C ILE A 80 2.27 -8.45 -10.59
N ASP A 81 1.60 -7.44 -11.11
CA ASP A 81 2.16 -6.48 -12.07
C ASP A 81 2.74 -5.25 -11.37
N CYS A 82 2.24 -4.94 -10.18
CA CYS A 82 2.73 -3.84 -9.34
C CYS A 82 2.50 -4.10 -7.86
N ILE A 83 3.29 -3.41 -7.02
CA ILE A 83 3.12 -3.29 -5.58
C ILE A 83 2.39 -1.97 -5.35
N TRP A 84 1.15 -2.02 -4.84
CA TRP A 84 0.31 -0.83 -4.66
C TRP A 84 -0.38 -0.85 -3.30
N ASN A 85 0.39 -0.55 -2.25
CA ASN A 85 -0.10 -0.69 -0.86
C ASN A 85 0.79 0.13 0.09
N GLY A 86 0.64 1.46 0.07
CA GLY A 86 1.46 2.32 0.93
C GLY A 86 2.96 2.11 0.73
N PHE A 87 3.41 1.88 -0.51
CA PHE A 87 4.79 1.47 -0.76
C PHE A 87 5.74 2.66 -0.75
N THR A 88 6.49 2.82 0.35
CA THR A 88 7.45 3.90 0.59
C THR A 88 8.58 3.88 -0.43
N ALA A 89 8.65 4.89 -1.29
CA ALA A 89 9.65 4.97 -2.36
C ALA A 89 11.04 5.35 -1.86
N ASN A 90 11.12 6.21 -0.83
CA ASN A 90 12.37 6.71 -0.25
C ASN A 90 12.85 5.87 0.95
N SER A 91 12.74 4.56 0.87
CA SER A 91 13.22 3.61 1.89
C SER A 91 14.21 2.62 1.27
N SER A 92 14.81 1.80 2.12
CA SER A 92 15.70 0.71 1.72
C SER A 92 15.30 -0.59 2.40
N ASP A 93 15.55 -1.71 1.73
CA ASP A 93 15.38 -3.05 2.27
C ASP A 93 16.76 -3.73 2.31
N ASP A 94 17.22 -4.16 3.49
CA ASP A 94 18.55 -4.76 3.73
C ASP A 94 19.72 -3.90 3.18
N GLY A 95 19.59 -2.58 3.26
CA GLY A 95 20.60 -1.62 2.82
C GLY A 95 20.61 -1.34 1.32
N ILE A 96 19.67 -1.90 0.56
CA ILE A 96 19.48 -1.61 -0.87
C ILE A 96 18.31 -0.63 -1.00
N GLU A 97 18.52 0.52 -1.64
CA GLU A 97 17.44 1.49 -1.87
C GLU A 97 16.35 0.85 -2.75
N ARG A 98 15.08 1.03 -2.37
CA ARG A 98 13.93 0.44 -3.08
C ARG A 98 13.87 0.85 -4.55
N LYS A 99 14.32 2.08 -4.87
CA LYS A 99 14.43 2.54 -6.25
C LYS A 99 15.41 1.74 -7.12
N ASP A 100 16.35 0.99 -6.51
CA ASP A 100 17.25 0.10 -7.23
C ASP A 100 16.62 -1.28 -7.47
N LEU A 101 15.60 -1.64 -6.70
CA LEU A 101 14.88 -2.91 -6.79
C LEU A 101 13.67 -2.85 -7.75
N VAL A 102 12.99 -1.70 -7.83
CA VAL A 102 11.78 -1.49 -8.64
C VAL A 102 11.82 -0.15 -9.38
N ASP A 103 11.00 0.00 -10.42
CA ASP A 103 10.69 1.31 -10.98
C ASP A 103 9.47 1.86 -10.27
N PHE A 104 9.58 3.07 -9.72
CA PHE A 104 8.47 3.74 -9.07
C PHE A 104 7.67 4.62 -10.02
N SER A 105 6.37 4.69 -9.77
CA SER A 105 5.53 5.76 -10.30
C SER A 105 5.91 7.11 -9.71
N TYR A 106 5.25 8.18 -10.15
CA TYR A 106 5.16 9.42 -9.39
C TYR A 106 4.69 9.13 -7.97
N THR A 107 5.22 9.86 -6.98
CA THR A 107 4.72 9.78 -5.61
C THR A 107 3.37 10.46 -5.49
N TYR A 108 2.49 9.98 -4.62
CA TYR A 108 1.13 10.51 -4.49
C TYR A 108 0.69 10.82 -3.05
N MET A 109 1.36 10.25 -2.05
CA MET A 109 0.95 10.39 -0.66
C MET A 109 2.15 10.63 0.26
N LEU A 110 2.00 11.55 1.20
CA LEU A 110 2.94 11.75 2.30
C LEU A 110 2.56 10.84 3.47
N ASN A 111 3.53 10.14 4.01
CA ASN A 111 3.43 9.31 5.19
C ASN A 111 4.62 9.54 6.13
N GLN A 112 4.61 8.89 7.25
CA GLN A 112 5.76 8.61 8.13
C GLN A 112 5.47 7.35 8.92
N GLN A 113 6.49 6.69 9.43
CA GLN A 113 6.32 5.67 10.44
C GLN A 113 6.00 6.30 11.78
N CYS A 114 5.36 5.56 12.67
CA CYS A 114 5.13 5.97 14.04
C CYS A 114 5.27 4.80 15.01
N VAL A 115 5.57 5.13 16.26
CA VAL A 115 5.63 4.17 17.37
C VAL A 115 4.27 4.13 18.05
N VAL A 116 3.71 2.93 18.22
CA VAL A 116 2.44 2.69 18.91
C VAL A 116 2.69 1.86 20.16
N VAL A 117 2.10 2.29 21.28
CA VAL A 117 2.22 1.62 22.59
C VAL A 117 0.86 1.53 23.28
N LYS A 118 0.77 0.75 24.36
CA LYS A 118 -0.37 0.87 25.27
C LYS A 118 -0.37 2.22 25.95
N ALA A 119 -1.53 2.83 26.11
CA ALA A 119 -1.69 4.14 26.76
C ALA A 119 -1.11 4.16 28.19
N GLU A 120 -1.24 3.06 28.95
CA GLU A 120 -0.68 2.89 30.29
C GLU A 120 0.85 2.95 30.33
N ASN A 121 1.52 2.69 29.18
CA ASN A 121 2.98 2.67 29.07
C ASN A 121 3.54 3.95 28.41
N LEU A 122 2.70 4.89 27.97
CA LEU A 122 3.10 6.06 27.18
C LEU A 122 4.25 6.85 27.81
N GLU A 123 4.22 7.05 29.13
CA GLU A 123 5.23 7.81 29.86
C GLU A 123 6.62 7.16 29.86
N GLN A 124 6.71 5.89 29.46
CA GLN A 124 7.99 5.16 29.34
C GLN A 124 8.71 5.42 28.00
N TYR A 125 8.05 6.14 27.07
CA TYR A 125 8.54 6.36 25.70
C TYR A 125 8.62 7.87 25.43
N GLN A 126 9.73 8.49 25.81
CA GLN A 126 9.95 9.93 25.70
C GLN A 126 10.90 10.28 24.56
N SER A 127 11.65 9.29 24.07
CA SER A 127 12.65 9.41 23.02
C SER A 127 12.95 8.04 22.37
N GLU A 128 13.65 8.04 21.23
CA GLU A 128 14.12 6.80 20.59
C GLU A 128 14.99 5.93 21.50
N ALA A 129 15.73 6.53 22.43
CA ALA A 129 16.56 5.78 23.37
C ALA A 129 15.75 4.80 24.25
N ASP A 130 14.45 5.08 24.46
CA ASP A 130 13.57 4.23 25.26
C ASP A 130 13.11 2.96 24.50
N LEU A 131 13.40 2.87 23.20
CA LEU A 131 13.12 1.71 22.36
C LEU A 131 14.22 0.65 22.46
N VAL A 132 15.42 1.04 22.89
CA VAL A 132 16.59 0.16 22.93
C VAL A 132 16.36 -1.04 23.85
N GLY A 133 16.71 -2.24 23.38
CA GLY A 133 16.57 -3.50 24.12
C GLY A 133 15.12 -4.02 24.26
N LYS A 134 14.14 -3.33 23.69
CA LYS A 134 12.72 -3.71 23.72
C LYS A 134 12.35 -4.70 22.60
N THR A 135 11.12 -5.19 22.64
CA THR A 135 10.54 -6.01 21.60
C THR A 135 9.58 -5.17 20.76
N ALA A 136 9.83 -5.04 19.46
CA ALA A 136 8.99 -4.34 18.50
C ALA A 136 8.16 -5.34 17.68
N ALA A 137 6.88 -5.05 17.49
CA ALA A 137 6.01 -5.71 16.52
C ALA A 137 5.97 -4.91 15.22
N VAL A 138 6.18 -5.55 14.09
CA VAL A 138 6.28 -4.91 12.78
C VAL A 138 5.72 -5.80 11.67
N GLU A 139 5.35 -5.20 10.53
CA GLU A 139 5.18 -5.94 9.30
C GLU A 139 6.55 -6.25 8.70
N GLY A 140 6.85 -7.53 8.45
CA GLY A 140 8.13 -7.95 7.92
C GLY A 140 8.44 -7.32 6.55
N GLY A 141 9.67 -6.84 6.35
CA GLY A 141 10.08 -6.18 5.10
C GLY A 141 9.44 -4.82 4.85
N SER A 142 8.81 -4.20 5.86
CA SER A 142 8.29 -2.83 5.79
C SER A 142 9.36 -1.78 6.11
N ALA A 143 9.07 -0.51 5.83
CA ALA A 143 9.91 0.61 6.29
C ALA A 143 9.95 0.67 7.82
N GLY A 144 8.82 0.36 8.47
CA GLY A 144 8.71 0.24 9.93
C GLY A 144 9.62 -0.84 10.50
N ALA A 145 9.75 -2.00 9.83
CA ALA A 145 10.66 -3.05 10.26
C ALA A 145 12.12 -2.62 10.15
N ALA A 146 12.49 -1.94 9.07
CA ALA A 146 13.84 -1.41 8.89
C ALA A 146 14.19 -0.41 10.01
N TYR A 147 13.31 0.55 10.29
CA TYR A 147 13.49 1.49 11.40
C TYR A 147 13.56 0.77 12.75
N ALA A 148 12.61 -0.12 13.03
CA ALA A 148 12.54 -0.81 14.32
C ALA A 148 13.80 -1.62 14.62
N LYS A 149 14.39 -2.26 13.60
CA LYS A 149 15.63 -3.03 13.71
C LYS A 149 16.78 -2.17 14.26
N ASP A 150 16.90 -0.96 13.74
CA ASP A 150 17.94 -0.03 14.18
C ASP A 150 17.61 0.55 15.57
N ALA A 151 16.33 0.90 15.81
CA ALA A 151 15.85 1.52 17.05
C ALA A 151 15.96 0.59 18.27
N VAL A 152 15.67 -0.72 18.13
CA VAL A 152 15.80 -1.65 19.27
C VAL A 152 17.25 -1.99 19.58
N GLY A 153 18.16 -1.86 18.64
CA GLY A 153 19.58 -2.06 18.82
C GLY A 153 19.96 -3.46 19.30
N GLU A 154 21.20 -3.57 19.81
CA GLU A 154 21.70 -4.84 20.34
C GLU A 154 20.91 -5.26 21.59
N GLY A 155 20.43 -6.51 21.58
CA GLY A 155 19.61 -7.07 22.66
C GLY A 155 18.10 -6.85 22.52
N GLY A 156 17.65 -6.01 21.56
CA GLY A 156 16.25 -5.87 21.18
C GLY A 156 15.75 -7.02 20.30
N LYS A 157 14.45 -7.09 20.08
CA LYS A 157 13.80 -8.12 19.27
C LYS A 157 12.81 -7.52 18.31
N LEU A 158 12.69 -8.13 17.12
CA LEU A 158 11.57 -7.91 16.19
C LEU A 158 10.65 -9.15 16.22
N VAL A 159 9.35 -8.88 16.23
CA VAL A 159 8.31 -9.87 15.96
C VAL A 159 7.66 -9.42 14.65
N GLU A 160 7.90 -10.16 13.59
CA GLU A 160 7.48 -9.82 12.24
C GLU A 160 6.17 -10.53 11.86
N PHE A 161 5.29 -9.81 11.21
CA PHE A 161 3.99 -10.27 10.75
C PHE A 161 3.83 -10.03 9.24
N PRO A 162 2.92 -10.76 8.58
CA PRO A 162 2.66 -10.57 7.14
C PRO A 162 1.93 -9.27 6.80
N ALA A 163 1.30 -8.60 7.79
CA ALA A 163 0.57 -7.35 7.64
C ALA A 163 0.61 -6.52 8.92
N GLN A 164 0.53 -5.17 8.79
CA GLN A 164 0.65 -4.24 9.92
C GLN A 164 -0.44 -4.41 10.98
N ASN A 165 -1.66 -4.81 10.60
CA ASN A 165 -2.76 -5.02 11.53
C ASN A 165 -2.44 -6.01 12.65
N ASN A 166 -1.59 -7.00 12.39
CA ASN A 166 -1.15 -7.97 13.39
C ASN A 166 -0.27 -7.33 14.47
N ALA A 167 0.52 -6.30 14.12
CA ALA A 167 1.38 -5.60 15.07
C ALA A 167 0.59 -4.88 16.17
N PHE A 168 -0.59 -4.32 15.85
CA PHE A 168 -1.46 -3.73 16.87
C PHE A 168 -2.01 -4.76 17.86
N LEU A 169 -2.39 -5.94 17.37
CA LEU A 169 -2.86 -7.05 18.23
C LEU A 169 -1.76 -7.53 19.17
N GLU A 170 -0.53 -7.59 18.68
CA GLU A 170 0.64 -8.02 19.44
C GLU A 170 0.93 -7.05 20.61
N VAL A 171 0.90 -5.73 20.34
CA VAL A 171 1.07 -4.70 21.39
C VAL A 171 -0.11 -4.71 22.35
N LYS A 172 -1.34 -4.82 21.84
CA LYS A 172 -2.55 -4.90 22.68
C LYS A 172 -2.49 -6.07 23.66
N SER A 173 -2.02 -7.23 23.21
CA SER A 173 -1.85 -8.41 24.08
C SER A 173 -0.77 -8.22 25.15
N GLY A 174 0.18 -7.31 24.91
CA GLY A 174 1.36 -7.09 25.75
C GLY A 174 2.52 -8.03 25.44
N ALA A 175 2.45 -8.82 24.36
CA ALA A 175 3.53 -9.72 23.95
C ALA A 175 4.71 -8.96 23.35
N SER A 176 4.46 -7.82 22.69
CA SER A 176 5.49 -6.85 22.30
C SER A 176 5.33 -5.53 23.05
N ASN A 177 6.43 -4.81 23.20
CA ASN A 177 6.46 -3.55 23.96
C ASN A 177 5.85 -2.39 23.16
N PHE A 178 6.10 -2.35 21.85
CA PHE A 178 5.60 -1.34 20.93
C PHE A 178 5.46 -1.91 19.50
N ALA A 179 4.75 -1.21 18.64
CA ALA A 179 4.73 -1.44 17.21
C ALA A 179 5.34 -0.26 16.46
N VAL A 180 5.91 -0.53 15.28
CA VAL A 180 6.24 0.51 14.30
C VAL A 180 5.42 0.25 13.05
N VAL A 181 4.61 1.23 12.69
CA VAL A 181 3.58 1.14 11.64
C VAL A 181 3.42 2.48 10.94
N ASP A 182 2.74 2.48 9.81
CA ASP A 182 2.37 3.71 9.09
C ASP A 182 1.43 4.58 9.92
N ILE A 183 1.73 5.88 10.01
CA ILE A 183 0.92 6.82 10.79
C ILE A 183 -0.50 6.96 10.22
N LEU A 184 -0.66 6.80 8.89
CA LEU A 184 -1.98 6.85 8.27
C LEU A 184 -2.86 5.70 8.73
N LEU A 185 -2.29 4.50 8.96
CA LEU A 185 -3.00 3.37 9.54
C LEU A 185 -3.23 3.58 11.06
N ALA A 186 -2.18 3.98 11.79
CA ALA A 186 -2.25 4.13 13.24
C ALA A 186 -3.31 5.15 13.68
N LYS A 187 -3.48 6.26 12.94
CA LYS A 187 -4.51 7.29 13.23
C LYS A 187 -5.94 6.76 13.11
N ASN A 188 -6.18 5.75 12.28
CA ASN A 188 -7.49 5.13 12.15
C ASN A 188 -7.75 4.10 13.25
N ILE A 189 -6.73 3.37 13.67
CA ILE A 189 -6.82 2.23 14.60
C ILE A 189 -6.71 2.68 16.06
N CYS A 190 -5.68 3.46 16.41
CA CYS A 190 -5.41 3.83 17.78
C CYS A 190 -6.53 4.69 18.39
N GLY A 191 -6.93 4.37 19.60
CA GLY A 191 -8.01 5.07 20.31
C GLY A 191 -9.41 4.65 19.88
N ASN A 192 -9.57 3.73 18.92
CA ASN A 192 -10.85 3.31 18.38
C ASN A 192 -11.16 1.84 18.69
N GLY A 193 -12.44 1.55 18.84
CA GLY A 193 -12.96 0.18 18.94
C GLY A 193 -12.18 -0.70 19.92
N ASP A 194 -11.70 -1.81 19.41
CA ASP A 194 -10.90 -2.78 20.16
C ASP A 194 -9.49 -2.29 20.53
N PHE A 195 -9.01 -1.21 19.91
CA PHE A 195 -7.69 -0.62 20.10
C PHE A 195 -7.73 0.73 20.83
N LYS A 196 -8.80 0.99 21.62
CA LYS A 196 -8.98 2.22 22.39
C LYS A 196 -7.89 2.47 23.44
N ASP A 197 -7.15 1.44 23.81
CA ASP A 197 -6.04 1.43 24.76
C ASP A 197 -4.66 1.57 24.09
N LEU A 198 -4.61 1.68 22.77
CA LEU A 198 -3.39 1.96 22.03
C LEU A 198 -3.30 3.45 21.68
N VAL A 199 -2.08 3.98 21.72
CA VAL A 199 -1.78 5.38 21.40
C VAL A 199 -0.50 5.49 20.58
N ILE A 200 -0.44 6.55 19.77
CA ILE A 200 0.78 6.95 19.04
C ILE A 200 1.68 7.72 20.00
N VAL A 201 2.97 7.42 20.00
CA VAL A 201 3.99 8.15 20.76
C VAL A 201 4.41 9.39 19.98
N GLU A 202 3.78 10.54 20.25
CA GLU A 202 4.02 11.80 19.53
C GLU A 202 5.43 12.37 19.72
N LYS A 203 6.12 11.99 20.82
CA LYS A 203 7.48 12.47 21.11
C LYS A 203 8.58 11.82 20.27
N ILE A 204 8.26 10.74 19.58
CA ILE A 204 9.16 10.05 18.66
C ILE A 204 8.66 10.37 17.26
N GLU A 205 9.21 11.43 16.66
CA GLU A 205 8.89 11.88 15.32
C GLU A 205 9.87 11.28 14.31
N LEU A 206 9.35 10.52 13.35
CA LEU A 206 10.14 9.84 12.34
C LEU A 206 10.15 10.60 11.01
N SER A 207 11.07 10.25 10.12
CA SER A 207 11.24 10.94 8.85
C SER A 207 10.04 10.78 7.93
N ALA A 208 9.81 11.80 7.10
CA ALA A 208 8.78 11.77 6.08
C ALA A 208 9.05 10.69 5.02
N GLU A 209 8.00 10.04 4.62
CA GLU A 209 7.96 9.01 3.59
C GLU A 209 7.01 9.41 2.45
N TYR A 210 7.27 8.88 1.26
CA TYR A 210 6.44 9.14 0.09
C TYR A 210 6.00 7.82 -0.52
N TYR A 211 4.68 7.62 -0.67
CA TYR A 211 4.15 6.44 -1.34
C TYR A 211 4.18 6.59 -2.85
N ALA A 212 4.53 5.50 -3.50
CA ALA A 212 4.47 5.34 -4.94
C ALA A 212 4.10 3.88 -5.29
N VAL A 213 3.69 3.66 -6.52
CA VAL A 213 3.44 2.31 -7.05
C VAL A 213 4.76 1.74 -7.55
N GLY A 214 5.12 0.54 -7.08
CA GLY A 214 6.34 -0.14 -7.51
C GLY A 214 6.08 -1.13 -8.65
N PHE A 215 6.88 -1.05 -9.71
CA PHE A 215 6.83 -1.93 -10.88
C PHE A 215 8.14 -2.69 -11.05
N LYS A 216 8.08 -3.82 -11.74
CA LYS A 216 9.32 -4.49 -12.18
C LYS A 216 10.17 -3.55 -13.02
N LYS A 217 11.49 -3.58 -12.82
CA LYS A 217 12.44 -2.77 -13.59
C LYS A 217 12.21 -2.90 -15.09
N GLY A 218 12.10 -1.74 -15.78
CA GLY A 218 11.87 -1.66 -17.22
C GLY A 218 10.43 -1.95 -17.65
N SER A 219 9.46 -1.92 -16.73
CA SER A 219 8.04 -2.12 -17.06
C SER A 219 7.45 -0.91 -17.79
N ASP A 220 6.78 -1.15 -18.92
CA ASP A 220 6.04 -0.12 -19.67
C ASP A 220 4.82 0.41 -18.87
N LEU A 221 4.36 -0.33 -17.86
CA LEU A 221 3.25 0.08 -17.00
C LEU A 221 3.58 1.33 -16.20
N THR A 222 4.84 1.53 -15.81
CA THR A 222 5.27 2.73 -15.05
C THR A 222 4.88 4.01 -15.78
N ALA A 223 5.20 4.12 -17.07
CA ALA A 223 4.87 5.32 -17.85
C ALA A 223 3.35 5.49 -18.05
N LYS A 224 2.61 4.39 -18.28
CA LYS A 224 1.15 4.43 -18.43
C LYS A 224 0.47 4.90 -17.15
N VAL A 225 0.87 4.34 -16.01
CA VAL A 225 0.34 4.70 -14.68
C VAL A 225 0.69 6.14 -14.33
N ASN A 226 1.91 6.60 -14.62
CA ASN A 226 2.30 8.00 -14.42
C ASN A 226 1.42 8.97 -15.23
N GLY A 227 1.11 8.64 -16.48
CA GLY A 227 0.17 9.44 -17.29
C GLY A 227 -1.23 9.51 -16.68
N ALA A 228 -1.71 8.39 -16.14
CA ALA A 228 -3.00 8.32 -15.46
C ALA A 228 -3.00 9.09 -14.12
N ILE A 229 -1.94 8.95 -13.30
CA ILE A 229 -1.78 9.70 -12.05
C ILE A 229 -1.87 11.20 -12.32
N LYS A 230 -1.10 11.69 -13.31
CA LYS A 230 -1.11 13.09 -13.70
C LYS A 230 -2.51 13.55 -14.11
N THR A 231 -3.22 12.77 -14.91
CA THR A 231 -4.59 13.08 -15.35
C THR A 231 -5.56 13.17 -14.17
N LEU A 232 -5.49 12.24 -13.22
CA LEU A 232 -6.37 12.19 -12.04
C LEU A 232 -6.06 13.30 -11.04
N ASP A 233 -4.80 13.72 -10.95
CA ASP A 233 -4.40 14.85 -10.12
C ASP A 233 -4.88 16.18 -10.75
N GLU A 234 -4.58 16.42 -12.03
CA GLU A 234 -4.96 17.65 -12.74
C GLU A 234 -6.49 17.86 -12.83
N ASN A 235 -7.28 16.78 -12.92
CA ASN A 235 -8.74 16.88 -12.95
C ASN A 235 -9.39 16.85 -11.55
N GLY A 236 -8.60 16.75 -10.47
CA GLY A 236 -9.04 16.80 -9.08
C GLY A 236 -9.63 15.49 -8.54
N LYS A 237 -9.59 14.39 -9.31
CA LYS A 237 -10.13 13.09 -8.88
C LYS A 237 -9.36 12.50 -7.71
N LEU A 238 -8.02 12.65 -7.68
CA LEU A 238 -7.23 12.20 -6.53
C LEU A 238 -7.62 12.93 -5.25
N LEU A 239 -7.83 14.25 -5.33
CA LEU A 239 -8.28 15.02 -4.17
C LEU A 239 -9.70 14.64 -3.72
N GLU A 240 -10.59 14.32 -4.66
CA GLU A 240 -11.94 13.81 -4.34
C GLU A 240 -11.84 12.49 -3.56
N LEU A 241 -11.03 11.54 -4.04
CA LEU A 241 -10.79 10.27 -3.36
C LEU A 241 -10.13 10.46 -1.99
N ALA A 242 -9.09 11.29 -1.90
CA ALA A 242 -8.43 11.58 -0.63
C ALA A 242 -9.40 12.15 0.41
N LYS A 243 -10.28 13.07 0.01
CA LYS A 243 -11.33 13.62 0.90
C LYS A 243 -12.33 12.56 1.35
N LYS A 244 -12.71 11.64 0.46
CA LYS A 244 -13.62 10.53 0.79
C LYS A 244 -13.11 9.70 1.97
N TYR A 245 -11.78 9.53 2.06
CA TYR A 245 -11.11 8.72 3.08
C TYR A 245 -10.40 9.53 4.17
N GLY A 246 -10.59 10.87 4.22
CA GLY A 246 -9.97 11.75 5.23
C GLY A 246 -8.45 11.89 5.08
N LEU A 247 -7.93 11.70 3.87
CA LEU A 247 -6.50 11.69 3.55
C LEU A 247 -6.04 12.92 2.77
N GLU A 248 -6.89 13.93 2.60
CA GLU A 248 -6.59 15.13 1.79
C GLU A 248 -5.36 15.90 2.25
N ASN A 249 -5.07 15.89 3.56
CA ASN A 249 -3.90 16.56 4.12
C ASN A 249 -2.58 15.81 3.86
N SER A 250 -2.67 14.54 3.51
CA SER A 250 -1.54 13.67 3.20
C SER A 250 -1.35 13.49 1.70
N LEU A 251 -2.35 13.86 0.88
CA LEU A 251 -2.22 13.82 -0.58
C LEU A 251 -1.13 14.79 -1.04
N LYS A 252 -0.09 14.25 -1.67
CA LYS A 252 1.04 15.03 -2.17
C LYS A 252 1.62 14.36 -3.40
N VAL A 253 1.16 14.81 -4.56
CA VAL A 253 1.66 14.30 -5.84
C VAL A 253 2.97 15.02 -6.21
N SER A 254 3.98 14.25 -6.61
CA SER A 254 5.22 14.77 -7.20
C SER A 254 5.53 14.01 -8.49
N TYR A 255 5.92 14.77 -9.50
CA TYR A 255 6.24 14.26 -10.85
C TYR A 255 7.76 14.10 -11.07
N GLU A 256 8.53 14.15 -9.97
CA GLU A 256 9.99 14.00 -9.98
C GLU A 256 10.43 12.57 -9.74
#